data_b1b7f2bccc9ca0f11688528de8bf6485
#
_entry.id   b1b7f2bccc9ca0f11688528de8bf6485
#
_cell.length_a   1.000
_cell.length_b   1.000
_cell.length_c   1.000
_cell.angle_alpha   90.00
_cell.angle_beta   90.00
_cell.angle_gamma   90.00
#
_symmetry.space_group_name_H-M   'P 1'
#
loop_
_entity.id
_entity.type
_entity.pdbx_description
1 polymer ?
#
loop_
_entity_poly.entity_id
_entity_poly.type
_entity_poly.pdbx_seq_one_letter_code
_entity_poly.pdbx_strand_id
1 'polypeptide(L)'
;MKLNHLTLNHQRGASTLAAVATLFALGLFLLLALHRQLDNIQQITSEEQHYLRAFNQATSSLNWGISQNWSFSLPWRAGSTWYCIQQQQYGLKACVKPASLSGFFILRGESDPLGARPPLILYQRVMLNTGKGYLGHYQLVKAARGWLDFCPDKDVQFCNY
;
A
#
# COMPACT_ATOMS: atom_id res chain seq x y z
N MET A 1 47.52 72.17 13.86
CA MET A 1 46.77 71.07 13.21
C MET A 1 46.56 69.97 14.25
N LYS A 2 45.35 69.86 14.88
CA LYS A 2 44.97 68.75 15.77
C LYS A 2 44.05 67.83 14.99
N LEU A 3 44.52 66.67 14.58
CA LEU A 3 43.71 65.64 13.97
C LEU A 3 43.04 64.81 15.05
N ASN A 4 41.74 64.76 14.94
CA ASN A 4 40.82 64.09 15.84
C ASN A 4 41.03 62.57 15.92
N HIS A 5 41.46 62.10 17.05
CA HIS A 5 41.42 60.67 17.47
C HIS A 5 40.11 60.33 18.17
N LEU A 6 38.97 60.39 17.51
CA LEU A 6 37.67 60.15 18.18
C LEU A 6 36.77 59.16 17.40
N THR A 7 37.25 58.12 16.74
CA THR A 7 36.37 57.20 16.06
C THR A 7 36.66 55.71 16.26
N LEU A 8 37.56 55.29 17.19
CA LEU A 8 37.97 53.90 17.30
C LEU A 8 37.27 53.06 18.38
N ASN A 9 36.48 53.66 19.27
CA ASN A 9 35.85 52.89 20.39
C ASN A 9 34.40 52.44 20.12
N HIS A 10 33.78 52.85 19.02
CA HIS A 10 32.36 52.47 18.73
C HIS A 10 32.28 51.21 17.87
N GLN A 11 33.38 50.72 17.28
CA GLN A 11 33.37 49.56 16.39
C GLN A 11 33.43 48.20 17.12
N ARG A 12 33.89 48.13 18.37
CA ARG A 12 34.04 46.87 19.10
C ARG A 12 32.71 46.24 19.52
N GLY A 13 31.70 47.04 19.85
CA GLY A 13 30.39 46.58 20.22
C GLY A 13 29.53 46.13 19.02
N ALA A 14 29.70 46.77 17.86
CA ALA A 14 28.93 46.45 16.65
C ALA A 14 29.33 45.09 16.04
N SER A 15 30.62 44.72 16.12
CA SER A 15 31.12 43.47 15.59
C SER A 15 30.62 42.24 16.41
N THR A 16 30.55 42.38 17.71
CA THR A 16 30.02 41.29 18.57
C THR A 16 28.53 41.10 18.39
N LEU A 17 27.76 42.17 18.24
CA LEU A 17 26.34 42.13 17.95
C LEU A 17 26.09 41.46 16.57
N ALA A 18 26.87 41.82 15.58
CA ALA A 18 26.79 41.21 14.24
C ALA A 18 27.10 39.71 14.29
N ALA A 19 28.15 39.31 15.03
CA ALA A 19 28.52 37.92 15.17
C ALA A 19 27.42 37.08 15.87
N VAL A 20 26.81 37.63 16.93
CA VAL A 20 25.69 36.97 17.62
C VAL A 20 24.47 36.85 16.71
N ALA A 21 24.14 37.94 15.98
CA ALA A 21 23.00 37.93 15.05
C ALA A 21 23.20 36.91 13.91
N THR A 22 24.41 36.79 13.36
CA THR A 22 24.70 35.81 12.32
C THR A 22 24.63 34.37 12.84
N LEU A 23 25.16 34.09 14.04
CA LEU A 23 25.04 32.77 14.66
C LEU A 23 23.59 32.40 14.96
N PHE A 24 22.80 33.35 15.43
CA PHE A 24 21.38 33.15 15.67
C PHE A 24 20.60 32.88 14.37
N ALA A 25 20.89 33.65 13.30
CA ALA A 25 20.29 33.44 11.99
C ALA A 25 20.65 32.06 11.41
N LEU A 26 21.91 31.63 11.52
CA LEU A 26 22.35 30.30 11.10
C LEU A 26 21.65 29.21 11.91
N GLY A 27 21.50 29.36 13.22
CA GLY A 27 20.79 28.43 14.08
C GLY A 27 19.31 28.29 13.68
N LEU A 28 18.62 29.39 13.40
CA LEU A 28 17.26 29.37 12.90
C LEU A 28 17.15 28.70 11.53
N PHE A 29 18.10 28.97 10.65
CA PHE A 29 18.12 28.35 9.31
C PHE A 29 18.29 26.82 9.39
N LEU A 30 19.17 26.35 10.26
CA LEU A 30 19.37 24.92 10.52
C LEU A 30 18.10 24.27 11.10
N LEU A 31 17.44 24.92 12.05
CA LEU A 31 16.19 24.44 12.64
C LEU A 31 15.09 24.32 11.56
N LEU A 32 14.95 25.31 10.69
CA LEU A 32 14.00 25.28 9.60
C LEU A 32 14.31 24.15 8.58
N ALA A 33 15.58 23.93 8.29
CA ALA A 33 16.00 22.84 7.41
C ALA A 33 15.69 21.46 8.00
N LEU A 34 15.97 21.27 9.30
CA LEU A 34 15.63 20.03 10.02
C LEU A 34 14.13 19.79 10.09
N HIS A 35 13.35 20.85 10.33
CA HIS A 35 11.89 20.76 10.39
C HIS A 35 11.31 20.26 9.08
N ARG A 36 11.76 20.77 7.94
CA ARG A 36 11.35 20.31 6.61
C ARG A 36 11.72 18.86 6.34
N GLN A 37 12.88 18.40 6.81
CA GLN A 37 13.27 17.00 6.68
C GLN A 37 12.37 16.07 7.51
N LEU A 38 12.01 16.47 8.73
CA LEU A 38 11.12 15.71 9.59
C LEU A 38 9.70 15.58 8.96
N ASP A 39 9.17 16.65 8.40
CA ASP A 39 7.87 16.62 7.74
C ASP A 39 7.85 15.64 6.55
N ASN A 40 8.90 15.63 5.73
CA ASN A 40 9.03 14.69 4.63
C ASN A 40 9.11 13.23 5.10
N ILE A 41 9.88 12.96 6.16
CA ILE A 41 10.01 11.61 6.74
C ILE A 41 8.66 11.14 7.31
N GLN A 42 7.93 12.00 8.00
CA GLN A 42 6.61 11.67 8.53
C GLN A 42 5.61 11.33 7.43
N GLN A 43 5.63 12.07 6.32
CA GLN A 43 4.76 11.79 5.19
C GLN A 43 5.08 10.43 4.57
N ILE A 44 6.36 10.14 4.29
CA ILE A 44 6.80 8.84 3.73
C ILE A 44 6.40 7.69 4.66
N THR A 45 6.66 7.83 5.96
CA THR A 45 6.33 6.81 6.96
C THR A 45 4.83 6.54 7.03
N SER A 46 4.00 7.59 6.95
CA SER A 46 2.55 7.47 6.93
C SER A 46 2.07 6.71 5.68
N GLU A 47 2.61 7.02 4.51
CA GLU A 47 2.25 6.34 3.26
C GLU A 47 2.64 4.86 3.28
N GLU A 48 3.83 4.55 3.79
CA GLU A 48 4.28 3.17 3.94
C GLU A 48 3.41 2.37 4.92
N GLN A 49 3.03 2.97 6.06
CA GLN A 49 2.10 2.33 6.99
C GLN A 49 0.74 2.03 6.37
N HIS A 50 0.21 2.96 5.57
CA HIS A 50 -1.05 2.75 4.83
C HIS A 50 -0.92 1.60 3.82
N TYR A 51 0.16 1.57 3.06
CA TYR A 51 0.43 0.49 2.12
C TYR A 51 0.54 -0.86 2.82
N LEU A 52 1.29 -0.96 3.91
CA LEU A 52 1.46 -2.20 4.67
C LEU A 52 0.13 -2.69 5.27
N ARG A 53 -0.72 -1.80 5.76
CA ARG A 53 -2.07 -2.17 6.23
C ARG A 53 -2.92 -2.73 5.10
N ALA A 54 -2.96 -2.05 3.96
CA ALA A 54 -3.70 -2.52 2.79
C ALA A 54 -3.17 -3.88 2.30
N PHE A 55 -1.84 -4.05 2.27
CA PHE A 55 -1.19 -5.31 1.89
C PHE A 55 -1.56 -6.46 2.85
N ASN A 56 -1.49 -6.22 4.15
CA ASN A 56 -1.86 -7.21 5.15
C ASN A 56 -3.34 -7.59 5.05
N GLN A 57 -4.22 -6.62 4.82
CA GLN A 57 -5.65 -6.88 4.66
C GLN A 57 -5.95 -7.66 3.38
N ALA A 58 -5.36 -7.28 2.24
CA ALA A 58 -5.52 -8.01 0.98
C ALA A 58 -4.98 -9.44 1.08
N THR A 59 -3.83 -9.64 1.75
CA THR A 59 -3.27 -10.97 2.03
C THR A 59 -4.19 -11.79 2.95
N SER A 60 -4.77 -11.16 3.97
CA SER A 60 -5.74 -11.79 4.86
C SER A 60 -7.00 -12.20 4.10
N SER A 61 -7.49 -11.34 3.19
CA SER A 61 -8.62 -11.64 2.30
C SER A 61 -8.33 -12.84 1.39
N LEU A 62 -7.12 -12.95 0.82
CA LEU A 62 -6.70 -14.13 0.05
C LEU A 62 -6.70 -15.40 0.90
N ASN A 63 -6.06 -15.37 2.07
CA ASN A 63 -5.97 -16.55 2.94
C ASN A 63 -7.35 -16.98 3.45
N TRP A 64 -8.19 -16.03 3.82
CA TRP A 64 -9.58 -16.29 4.18
C TRP A 64 -10.35 -16.89 3.00
N GLY A 65 -10.23 -16.33 1.79
CA GLY A 65 -10.90 -16.84 0.60
C GLY A 65 -10.51 -18.29 0.28
N ILE A 66 -9.27 -18.69 0.51
CA ILE A 66 -8.82 -20.08 0.34
C ILE A 66 -9.47 -21.01 1.35
N SER A 67 -9.69 -20.55 2.59
CA SER A 67 -10.31 -21.37 3.65
C SER A 67 -11.83 -21.54 3.52
N GLN A 68 -12.47 -20.77 2.61
CA GLN A 68 -13.91 -20.81 2.45
C GLN A 68 -14.38 -21.97 1.56
N ASN A 69 -15.62 -22.40 1.79
CA ASN A 69 -16.34 -23.30 0.91
C ASN A 69 -17.09 -22.45 -0.13
N TRP A 70 -16.71 -22.59 -1.37
CA TRP A 70 -17.27 -21.84 -2.47
C TRP A 70 -18.45 -22.61 -3.09
N SER A 71 -19.60 -21.96 -3.22
CA SER A 71 -20.78 -22.51 -3.85
C SER A 71 -21.06 -21.82 -5.18
N PHE A 72 -20.62 -22.44 -6.27
CA PHE A 72 -20.93 -21.99 -7.62
C PHE A 72 -21.23 -23.19 -8.52
N SER A 73 -21.99 -22.97 -9.58
CA SER A 73 -22.34 -24.01 -10.55
C SER A 73 -21.25 -24.14 -11.63
N LEU A 74 -20.81 -25.38 -11.88
CA LEU A 74 -19.96 -25.69 -13.04
C LEU A 74 -20.85 -26.18 -14.23
N PRO A 75 -20.45 -25.98 -15.49
CA PRO A 75 -19.16 -25.44 -15.94
C PRO A 75 -19.12 -23.91 -15.95
N TRP A 76 -18.16 -23.35 -15.22
CA TRP A 76 -17.90 -21.91 -15.21
C TRP A 76 -16.92 -21.56 -16.34
N ARG A 77 -17.36 -20.75 -17.30
CA ARG A 77 -16.56 -20.44 -18.50
C ARG A 77 -15.54 -19.33 -18.24
N ALA A 78 -14.39 -19.43 -18.88
CA ALA A 78 -13.43 -18.32 -18.93
C ALA A 78 -14.16 -17.06 -19.50
N GLY A 79 -13.92 -15.89 -18.88
CA GLY A 79 -14.62 -14.66 -19.25
C GLY A 79 -15.89 -14.35 -18.45
N SER A 80 -16.34 -15.27 -17.56
CA SER A 80 -17.42 -15.00 -16.61
C SER A 80 -17.04 -13.88 -15.63
N THR A 81 -18.05 -13.29 -14.98
CA THR A 81 -17.89 -12.29 -13.92
C THR A 81 -17.21 -12.89 -12.67
N TRP A 82 -16.58 -12.03 -11.88
CA TRP A 82 -16.03 -12.41 -10.59
C TRP A 82 -17.11 -12.89 -9.64
N TYR A 83 -16.90 -14.03 -9.00
CA TYR A 83 -17.74 -14.50 -7.90
C TYR A 83 -17.09 -14.08 -6.59
N CYS A 84 -17.73 -13.19 -5.85
CA CYS A 84 -17.17 -12.57 -4.65
C CYS A 84 -17.93 -12.97 -3.40
N ILE A 85 -17.19 -13.14 -2.31
CA ILE A 85 -17.68 -13.28 -0.94
C ILE A 85 -17.06 -12.19 -0.08
N GLN A 86 -17.77 -11.77 0.94
CA GLN A 86 -17.33 -10.71 1.84
C GLN A 86 -17.68 -11.02 3.27
N GLN A 87 -16.77 -10.74 4.18
CA GLN A 87 -16.99 -10.80 5.62
C GLN A 87 -16.88 -9.39 6.20
N GLN A 88 -18.01 -8.76 6.41
CA GLN A 88 -18.09 -7.35 6.80
C GLN A 88 -17.41 -7.04 8.14
N GLN A 89 -17.49 -7.96 9.11
CA GLN A 89 -16.93 -7.76 10.46
C GLN A 89 -15.42 -7.49 10.44
N TYR A 90 -14.69 -8.08 9.50
CA TYR A 90 -13.23 -7.95 9.39
C TYR A 90 -12.78 -7.24 8.11
N GLY A 91 -13.71 -6.71 7.31
CA GLY A 91 -13.40 -6.05 6.04
C GLY A 91 -12.69 -6.98 5.04
N LEU A 92 -12.97 -8.30 5.08
CA LEU A 92 -12.34 -9.25 4.18
C LEU A 92 -13.20 -9.44 2.94
N LYS A 93 -12.59 -9.31 1.77
CA LYS A 93 -13.25 -9.52 0.48
C LYS A 93 -12.38 -10.39 -0.42
N ALA A 94 -12.94 -11.49 -0.87
CA ALA A 94 -12.29 -12.40 -1.78
C ALA A 94 -13.18 -12.71 -2.97
N CYS A 95 -12.60 -12.72 -4.17
CA CYS A 95 -13.30 -12.99 -5.42
C CYS A 95 -12.56 -14.06 -6.20
N VAL A 96 -13.28 -14.97 -6.84
CA VAL A 96 -12.70 -16.03 -7.66
C VAL A 96 -13.24 -15.95 -9.10
N LYS A 97 -12.40 -16.29 -10.07
CA LYS A 97 -12.75 -16.33 -11.50
C LYS A 97 -11.95 -17.44 -12.17
N PRO A 98 -12.52 -18.17 -13.18
CA PRO A 98 -11.77 -19.13 -13.96
C PRO A 98 -10.61 -18.44 -14.69
N ALA A 99 -9.42 -19.03 -14.67
CA ALA A 99 -8.29 -18.54 -15.43
C ALA A 99 -8.43 -18.91 -16.91
N SER A 100 -7.73 -18.21 -17.78
CA SER A 100 -7.61 -18.59 -19.19
C SER A 100 -6.94 -19.96 -19.37
N LEU A 101 -6.08 -20.35 -18.42
CA LEU A 101 -5.50 -21.69 -18.38
C LEU A 101 -6.48 -22.66 -17.74
N SER A 102 -6.86 -23.71 -18.47
CA SER A 102 -7.81 -24.73 -18.01
C SER A 102 -7.35 -25.40 -16.71
N GLY A 103 -8.28 -25.64 -15.80
CA GLY A 103 -8.02 -26.28 -14.50
C GLY A 103 -7.54 -25.32 -13.40
N PHE A 104 -7.27 -24.06 -13.73
CA PHE A 104 -6.87 -23.05 -12.77
C PHE A 104 -7.95 -21.98 -12.59
N PHE A 105 -7.93 -21.38 -11.42
CA PHE A 105 -8.73 -20.23 -11.06
C PHE A 105 -7.81 -19.15 -10.51
N ILE A 106 -8.25 -17.91 -10.64
CA ILE A 106 -7.60 -16.76 -10.02
C ILE A 106 -8.46 -16.35 -8.83
N LEU A 107 -7.87 -16.39 -7.67
CA LEU A 107 -8.43 -15.81 -6.45
C LEU A 107 -7.85 -14.41 -6.29
N ARG A 108 -8.72 -13.43 -6.05
CA ARG A 108 -8.40 -12.04 -5.81
C ARG A 108 -8.77 -11.69 -4.37
N GLY A 109 -7.82 -11.15 -3.62
CA GLY A 109 -8.04 -10.57 -2.30
C GLY A 109 -7.93 -9.06 -2.37
N GLU A 110 -8.87 -8.37 -1.76
CA GLU A 110 -8.96 -6.91 -1.78
C GLU A 110 -8.81 -6.37 -0.35
N SER A 111 -8.13 -5.22 -0.23
CA SER A 111 -8.20 -4.40 0.98
C SER A 111 -9.44 -3.49 0.92
N ASP A 112 -9.82 -2.93 2.06
CA ASP A 112 -10.76 -1.81 2.08
C ASP A 112 -10.14 -0.58 1.41
N PRO A 113 -10.95 0.25 0.73
CA PRO A 113 -10.47 1.52 0.22
C PRO A 113 -10.05 2.42 1.39
N LEU A 114 -8.85 2.97 1.35
CA LEU A 114 -8.34 3.89 2.35
C LEU A 114 -8.61 5.34 1.92
N GLY A 115 -9.77 5.87 2.32
CA GLY A 115 -10.21 7.20 1.90
C GLY A 115 -10.47 7.27 0.39
N ALA A 116 -9.79 8.19 -0.30
CA ALA A 116 -9.90 8.36 -1.76
C ALA A 116 -9.00 7.39 -2.57
N ARG A 117 -8.20 6.54 -1.91
CA ARG A 117 -7.30 5.62 -2.60
C ARG A 117 -8.04 4.33 -2.99
N PRO A 118 -7.76 3.78 -4.17
CA PRO A 118 -8.34 2.51 -4.58
C PRO A 118 -7.84 1.37 -3.67
N PRO A 119 -8.61 0.29 -3.53
CA PRO A 119 -8.21 -0.88 -2.76
C PRO A 119 -6.94 -1.50 -3.37
N LEU A 120 -6.07 -2.02 -2.52
CA LEU A 120 -4.96 -2.87 -2.96
C LEU A 120 -5.50 -4.25 -3.30
N ILE A 121 -5.11 -4.75 -4.46
CA ILE A 121 -5.56 -6.03 -4.98
C ILE A 121 -4.37 -6.97 -5.13
N LEU A 122 -4.50 -8.16 -4.54
CA LEU A 122 -3.53 -9.24 -4.67
C LEU A 122 -4.20 -10.46 -5.31
N TYR A 123 -3.42 -11.22 -6.07
CA TYR A 123 -3.92 -12.38 -6.78
C TYR A 123 -3.20 -13.64 -6.35
N GLN A 124 -3.92 -14.76 -6.36
CA GLN A 124 -3.40 -16.10 -6.11
C GLN A 124 -3.96 -17.05 -7.14
N ARG A 125 -3.09 -17.77 -7.85
CA ARG A 125 -3.53 -18.88 -8.68
C ARG A 125 -3.90 -20.06 -7.79
N VAL A 126 -5.09 -20.62 -8.02
CA VAL A 126 -5.65 -21.70 -7.21
C VAL A 126 -6.25 -22.79 -8.10
N MET A 127 -6.44 -23.97 -7.55
CA MET A 127 -7.12 -25.10 -8.16
C MET A 127 -8.30 -25.53 -7.28
N LEU A 128 -9.29 -26.18 -7.89
CA LEU A 128 -10.38 -26.79 -7.12
C LEU A 128 -9.92 -28.12 -6.51
N ASN A 129 -10.20 -28.30 -5.22
CA ASN A 129 -10.05 -29.59 -4.57
C ASN A 129 -11.33 -30.40 -4.81
N THR A 130 -11.27 -31.33 -5.77
CA THR A 130 -12.41 -32.19 -6.13
C THR A 130 -12.65 -33.33 -5.14
N GLY A 131 -11.73 -33.60 -4.22
CA GLY A 131 -11.80 -34.73 -3.29
C GLY A 131 -12.58 -34.50 -2.01
N LYS A 132 -12.98 -33.27 -1.67
CA LYS A 132 -13.62 -32.90 -0.39
C LYS A 132 -14.94 -32.14 -0.53
N GLY A 133 -15.44 -31.94 -1.75
CA GLY A 133 -16.67 -31.18 -1.98
C GLY A 133 -17.92 -32.03 -1.98
N TYR A 134 -18.95 -31.67 -1.18
CA TYR A 134 -20.31 -32.05 -1.44
C TYR A 134 -20.77 -31.38 -2.74
N LEU A 135 -21.71 -31.98 -3.46
CA LEU A 135 -22.23 -31.44 -4.73
C LEU A 135 -22.50 -29.93 -4.63
N GLY A 136 -21.75 -29.14 -5.42
CA GLY A 136 -21.88 -27.69 -5.51
C GLY A 136 -21.04 -26.86 -4.52
N HIS A 137 -20.26 -27.50 -3.64
CA HIS A 137 -19.31 -26.80 -2.75
C HIS A 137 -17.88 -27.18 -3.09
N TYR A 138 -17.04 -26.19 -3.30
CA TYR A 138 -15.65 -26.37 -3.71
C TYR A 138 -14.69 -25.73 -2.72
N GLN A 139 -13.60 -26.40 -2.40
CA GLN A 139 -12.49 -25.83 -1.68
C GLN A 139 -11.39 -25.46 -2.66
N LEU A 140 -10.68 -24.35 -2.38
CA LEU A 140 -9.56 -23.90 -3.17
C LEU A 140 -8.25 -24.38 -2.56
N VAL A 141 -7.32 -24.79 -3.44
CA VAL A 141 -5.95 -25.15 -3.07
C VAL A 141 -4.99 -24.24 -3.80
N LYS A 142 -3.99 -23.72 -3.09
CA LYS A 142 -2.96 -22.86 -3.69
C LYS A 142 -2.17 -23.63 -4.74
N ALA A 143 -2.04 -23.06 -5.93
CA ALA A 143 -1.07 -23.53 -6.90
C ALA A 143 0.35 -23.13 -6.46
N ALA A 144 1.34 -23.97 -6.75
CA ALA A 144 2.74 -23.64 -6.49
C ALA A 144 3.13 -22.36 -7.25
N ARG A 145 3.82 -21.42 -6.56
CA ARG A 145 4.26 -20.13 -7.13
C ARG A 145 3.12 -19.30 -7.72
N GLY A 146 1.92 -19.40 -7.15
CA GLY A 146 0.71 -18.76 -7.68
C GLY A 146 0.41 -17.38 -7.14
N TRP A 147 1.20 -16.84 -6.19
CA TRP A 147 1.00 -15.51 -5.64
C TRP A 147 1.52 -14.43 -6.58
N LEU A 148 0.73 -13.38 -6.78
CA LEU A 148 1.03 -12.29 -7.72
C LEU A 148 0.42 -10.97 -7.21
N ASP A 149 1.14 -9.88 -7.39
CA ASP A 149 0.74 -8.51 -7.09
C ASP A 149 0.24 -7.74 -8.33
N PHE A 150 0.17 -8.42 -9.46
CA PHE A 150 -0.34 -7.91 -10.74
C PHE A 150 -1.35 -8.86 -11.36
N CYS A 151 -2.11 -8.38 -12.34
CA CYS A 151 -3.07 -9.20 -13.06
C CYS A 151 -2.37 -10.40 -13.72
N PRO A 152 -2.78 -11.64 -13.40
CA PRO A 152 -2.09 -12.85 -13.87
C PRO A 152 -2.48 -13.28 -15.29
N ASP A 153 -3.40 -12.59 -15.93
CA ASP A 153 -3.84 -12.87 -17.28
C ASP A 153 -3.23 -11.93 -18.31
N LYS A 154 -3.06 -12.40 -19.54
CA LYS A 154 -2.55 -11.58 -20.65
C LYS A 154 -3.57 -10.55 -21.12
N ASP A 155 -4.85 -10.83 -20.90
CA ASP A 155 -5.92 -9.89 -21.17
C ASP A 155 -6.07 -8.92 -20.01
N VAL A 156 -5.74 -7.66 -20.26
CA VAL A 156 -5.85 -6.58 -19.26
C VAL A 156 -7.31 -6.42 -18.78
N GLN A 157 -8.29 -6.74 -19.61
CA GLN A 157 -9.71 -6.68 -19.25
C GLN A 157 -10.11 -7.82 -18.30
N PHE A 158 -9.34 -8.89 -18.25
CA PHE A 158 -9.61 -10.02 -17.36
C PHE A 158 -9.72 -9.61 -15.90
N CYS A 159 -8.88 -8.71 -15.45
CA CYS A 159 -8.84 -8.26 -14.06
C CYS A 159 -9.68 -6.99 -13.81
N ASN A 160 -10.16 -6.34 -14.86
CA ASN A 160 -11.07 -5.21 -14.71
C ASN A 160 -12.44 -5.71 -14.25
N TYR A 161 -13.18 -4.83 -13.56
CA TYR A 161 -14.51 -5.08 -12.99
C TYR A 161 -15.56 -5.26 -14.07
#